data_63edde19a00b307035231c3a796db281
#
_entry.id   63edde19a00b307035231c3a796db281
#
_cell.length_a   1.000
_cell.length_b   1.000
_cell.length_c   1.000
_cell.angle_alpha   90.00
_cell.angle_beta   90.00
_cell.angle_gamma   90.00
#
_symmetry.space_group_name_H-M   'P 1'
#
loop_
_entity.id
_entity.type
_entity.pdbx_description
1 polymer ?
#
loop_
_entity_poly.entity_id
_entity_poly.type
_entity_poly.pdbx_seq_one_letter_code
_entity_poly.pdbx_strand_id
1 'polypeptide(L)'
;MNAAGVDVAPRVRERVYYGWVVLGVACAAMIGTLPGRTQGLGLITEPLLRDLNIGRVAYAQMNLVATLIGGLFCLGIGRLIDRLGSRVVLTTTALALGLTVLAMSQATSAPAMLASITLTRGFGQSALSVISLAMVGKWFRRRLTRAMAVYSVVMSIGFMMAFPVVGSLVQSIGWRMAWAIIGLGLVFGLAPLAWVLDRSAPEAIGAEVDGGEGRPDDENDDTRANTTFGNALRTAAFWVFALAASMYGLVASGIGLLNESILVERGFTADVYYRALAVTAITGLAGNFVAGALAGRVSLRMILMAALLVLGAGLIGLAHVSTEAQVMAQAVTMGVGGGFVMVVFFSFWGRAYGRLDLGRIQGAAQVMTVLASAVGPLFLATWAERTGSYAAAFYLLAAMVAVLAVAAAVVTVPPGALTA
;
A
#
# COMPACT_ATOMS: atom_id res chain seq x y z
N MET A 1 67.60 8.78 -15.33
CA MET A 1 67.30 8.75 -13.90
C MET A 1 66.31 9.87 -13.61
N ASN A 2 65.06 9.62 -13.50
CA ASN A 2 64.08 10.45 -12.84
C ASN A 2 62.88 9.57 -12.49
N ALA A 3 62.73 9.30 -11.20
CA ALA A 3 61.56 8.66 -10.64
C ALA A 3 60.39 9.58 -10.66
N ALA A 4 59.38 9.31 -11.49
CA ALA A 4 58.12 9.99 -11.46
C ALA A 4 57.34 9.54 -10.21
N GLY A 5 57.17 10.46 -9.27
CA GLY A 5 56.27 10.30 -8.13
C GLY A 5 54.84 10.12 -8.61
N VAL A 6 54.24 9.00 -8.33
CA VAL A 6 52.80 8.78 -8.49
C VAL A 6 52.13 9.56 -7.36
N ASP A 7 51.56 10.69 -7.73
CA ASP A 7 50.72 11.50 -6.84
C ASP A 7 49.43 10.71 -6.57
N VAL A 8 49.39 10.01 -5.45
CA VAL A 8 48.20 9.31 -4.98
C VAL A 8 47.23 10.38 -4.48
N ALA A 9 46.33 10.82 -5.35
CA ALA A 9 45.23 11.68 -4.95
C ALA A 9 44.53 11.13 -3.70
N PRO A 10 44.25 11.96 -2.68
CA PRO A 10 43.63 11.51 -1.45
C PRO A 10 42.27 10.87 -1.77
N ARG A 11 42.11 9.60 -1.34
CA ARG A 11 40.79 8.90 -1.40
C ARG A 11 39.78 9.79 -0.72
N VAL A 12 38.95 10.46 -1.54
CA VAL A 12 37.76 11.18 -1.07
C VAL A 12 36.94 10.14 -0.31
N ARG A 13 36.76 10.34 0.99
CA ARG A 13 35.83 9.56 1.81
C ARG A 13 34.50 9.57 1.04
N GLU A 14 34.05 8.41 0.61
CA GLU A 14 32.73 8.23 -0.02
C GLU A 14 31.69 8.77 0.97
N ARG A 15 31.25 10.00 0.75
CA ARG A 15 30.12 10.55 1.50
C ARG A 15 28.92 9.74 1.07
N VAL A 16 28.24 9.11 2.04
CA VAL A 16 26.98 8.40 1.79
C VAL A 16 26.07 9.32 0.96
N TYR A 17 25.62 8.80 -0.20
CA TYR A 17 24.76 9.57 -1.10
C TYR A 17 23.50 10.05 -0.35
N TYR A 18 23.25 11.35 -0.36
CA TYR A 18 22.16 11.95 0.42
C TYR A 18 20.77 11.43 0.06
N GLY A 19 20.60 10.88 -1.14
CA GLY A 19 19.37 10.19 -1.57
C GLY A 19 18.91 9.09 -0.59
N TRP A 20 19.83 8.42 0.13
CA TRP A 20 19.48 7.43 1.14
C TRP A 20 18.82 8.07 2.39
N VAL A 21 19.21 9.29 2.75
CA VAL A 21 18.56 10.06 3.83
C VAL A 21 17.14 10.42 3.41
N VAL A 22 16.97 10.91 2.16
CA VAL A 22 15.66 11.24 1.61
C VAL A 22 14.77 10.00 1.51
N LEU A 23 15.35 8.84 1.14
CA LEU A 23 14.62 7.55 1.16
C LEU A 23 14.14 7.21 2.58
N GLY A 24 14.97 7.42 3.60
CA GLY A 24 14.56 7.24 5.00
C GLY A 24 13.37 8.13 5.39
N VAL A 25 13.40 9.41 5.00
CA VAL A 25 12.28 10.35 5.19
C VAL A 25 11.03 9.87 4.44
N ALA A 26 11.18 9.39 3.20
CA ALA A 26 10.08 8.84 2.42
C ALA A 26 9.45 7.61 3.08
N CYS A 27 10.27 6.71 3.64
CA CYS A 27 9.78 5.56 4.41
C CYS A 27 9.00 6.01 5.66
N ALA A 28 9.54 6.98 6.42
CA ALA A 28 8.86 7.52 7.59
C ALA A 28 7.52 8.18 7.20
N ALA A 29 7.49 8.92 6.10
CA ALA A 29 6.26 9.51 5.55
C ALA A 29 5.22 8.42 5.19
N MET A 30 5.65 7.32 4.53
CA MET A 30 4.76 6.22 4.18
C MET A 30 4.20 5.51 5.42
N ILE A 31 5.01 5.28 6.46
CA ILE A 31 4.54 4.72 7.74
C ILE A 31 3.56 5.71 8.41
N GLY A 32 3.84 7.00 8.35
CA GLY A 32 2.96 8.08 8.82
C GLY A 32 1.58 8.12 8.15
N THR A 33 1.38 7.45 7.02
CA THR A 33 0.05 7.31 6.38
C THR A 33 -0.91 6.41 7.14
N LEU A 34 -0.46 5.67 8.16
CA LEU A 34 -1.23 4.65 8.89
C LEU A 34 -2.64 5.11 9.29
N PRO A 35 -2.88 6.30 9.87
CA PRO A 35 -4.22 6.72 10.28
C PRO A 35 -5.21 6.87 9.12
N GLY A 36 -4.71 7.14 7.91
CA GLY A 36 -5.51 7.26 6.69
C GLY A 36 -5.73 5.95 5.95
N ARG A 37 -5.03 4.87 6.34
CA ARG A 37 -5.16 3.55 5.70
C ARG A 37 -6.30 2.73 6.28
N THR A 38 -6.84 1.84 5.46
CA THR A 38 -7.93 0.95 5.87
C THR A 38 -7.55 0.09 7.08
N GLN A 39 -6.34 -0.48 7.08
CA GLN A 39 -5.83 -1.26 8.20
C GLN A 39 -5.61 -0.42 9.46
N GLY A 40 -5.15 0.83 9.30
CA GLY A 40 -5.02 1.76 10.42
C GLY A 40 -6.37 2.10 11.06
N LEU A 41 -7.37 2.44 10.24
CA LEU A 41 -8.74 2.65 10.73
C LEU A 41 -9.34 1.38 11.33
N GLY A 42 -8.98 0.20 10.80
CA GLY A 42 -9.38 -1.09 11.37
C GLY A 42 -8.95 -1.28 12.82
N LEU A 43 -7.79 -0.71 13.23
CA LEU A 43 -7.30 -0.80 14.62
C LEU A 43 -8.22 -0.13 15.64
N ILE A 44 -9.05 0.81 15.21
CA ILE A 44 -9.96 1.56 16.09
C ILE A 44 -11.43 1.33 15.75
N THR A 45 -11.75 0.47 14.80
CA THR A 45 -13.13 0.29 14.32
C THR A 45 -14.08 -0.03 15.49
N GLU A 46 -13.86 -1.11 16.21
CA GLU A 46 -14.79 -1.53 17.27
C GLU A 46 -14.89 -0.52 18.45
N PRO A 47 -13.78 -0.01 19.02
CA PRO A 47 -13.88 1.01 20.06
C PRO A 47 -14.51 2.32 19.57
N LEU A 48 -14.29 2.72 18.32
CA LEU A 48 -14.92 3.89 17.72
C LEU A 48 -16.44 3.72 17.55
N LEU A 49 -16.87 2.56 17.04
CA LEU A 49 -18.28 2.24 16.84
C LEU A 49 -19.06 2.27 18.17
N ARG A 50 -18.47 1.70 19.23
CA ARG A 50 -19.07 1.71 20.58
C ARG A 50 -19.17 3.11 21.15
N ASP A 51 -18.10 3.90 21.04
CA ASP A 51 -17.99 5.23 21.62
C ASP A 51 -18.93 6.24 20.97
N LEU A 52 -19.12 6.17 19.65
CA LEU A 52 -20.00 7.05 18.88
C LEU A 52 -21.39 6.49 18.63
N ASN A 53 -21.67 5.27 19.09
CA ASN A 53 -22.91 4.54 18.83
C ASN A 53 -23.29 4.50 17.33
N ILE A 54 -22.30 4.21 16.48
CA ILE A 54 -22.43 4.10 15.02
C ILE A 54 -22.49 2.63 14.62
N GLY A 55 -23.47 2.29 13.75
CA GLY A 55 -23.56 0.93 13.20
C GLY A 55 -22.44 0.66 12.17
N ARG A 56 -22.05 -0.62 12.03
CA ARG A 56 -20.98 -1.06 11.10
C ARG A 56 -21.26 -0.66 9.65
N VAL A 57 -22.51 -0.75 9.20
CA VAL A 57 -22.91 -0.36 7.84
C VAL A 57 -22.74 1.15 7.63
N ALA A 58 -23.20 1.98 8.58
CA ALA A 58 -23.02 3.43 8.50
C ALA A 58 -21.53 3.81 8.48
N TYR A 59 -20.70 3.18 9.28
CA TYR A 59 -19.24 3.38 9.26
C TYR A 59 -18.61 2.95 7.93
N ALA A 60 -19.03 1.82 7.38
CA ALA A 60 -18.58 1.35 6.07
C ALA A 60 -19.00 2.31 4.93
N GLN A 61 -20.20 2.89 5.00
CA GLN A 61 -20.65 3.95 4.07
C GLN A 61 -19.78 5.21 4.20
N MET A 62 -19.47 5.62 5.43
CA MET A 62 -18.54 6.74 5.66
C MET A 62 -17.17 6.45 5.03
N ASN A 63 -16.64 5.25 5.19
CA ASN A 63 -15.37 4.83 4.60
C ASN A 63 -15.42 4.78 3.06
N LEU A 64 -16.55 4.34 2.47
CA LEU A 64 -16.76 4.38 1.02
C LEU A 64 -16.65 5.82 0.50
N VAL A 65 -17.48 6.73 1.04
CA VAL A 65 -17.49 8.15 0.65
C VAL A 65 -16.12 8.78 0.87
N ALA A 66 -15.52 8.56 2.04
CA ALA A 66 -14.21 9.09 2.40
C ALA A 66 -13.10 8.58 1.46
N THR A 67 -13.15 7.32 1.02
CA THR A 67 -12.16 6.75 0.10
C THR A 67 -12.30 7.37 -1.29
N LEU A 68 -13.52 7.54 -1.78
CA LEU A 68 -13.78 8.14 -3.09
C LEU A 68 -13.36 9.62 -3.12
N ILE A 69 -13.78 10.41 -2.14
CA ILE A 69 -13.42 11.83 -2.04
C ILE A 69 -11.92 11.98 -1.73
N GLY A 70 -11.39 11.20 -0.78
CA GLY A 70 -9.99 11.23 -0.41
C GLY A 70 -9.07 10.85 -1.57
N GLY A 71 -9.52 9.97 -2.48
CA GLY A 71 -8.79 9.63 -3.70
C GLY A 71 -8.53 10.84 -4.62
N LEU A 72 -9.41 11.84 -4.61
CA LEU A 72 -9.24 13.06 -5.41
C LEU A 72 -8.03 13.89 -4.97
N PHE A 73 -7.56 13.74 -3.75
CA PHE A 73 -6.36 14.43 -3.26
C PHE A 73 -5.07 14.01 -3.99
N CYS A 74 -5.05 12.85 -4.66
CA CYS A 74 -3.94 12.48 -5.54
C CYS A 74 -3.85 13.40 -6.77
N LEU A 75 -5.00 13.96 -7.19
CA LEU A 75 -5.05 14.82 -8.37
C LEU A 75 -4.37 16.15 -8.05
N GLY A 76 -3.31 16.45 -8.76
CA GLY A 76 -2.58 17.71 -8.57
C GLY A 76 -1.41 17.66 -7.59
N ILE A 77 -1.25 16.63 -6.76
CA ILE A 77 -0.08 16.50 -5.87
C ILE A 77 1.22 16.51 -6.68
N GLY A 78 1.27 15.84 -7.83
CA GLY A 78 2.43 15.90 -8.72
C GLY A 78 2.78 17.32 -9.15
N ARG A 79 1.78 18.10 -9.60
CA ARG A 79 1.97 19.51 -9.96
C ARG A 79 2.41 20.37 -8.77
N LEU A 80 1.90 20.06 -7.59
CA LEU A 80 2.26 20.79 -6.37
C LEU A 80 3.72 20.52 -5.98
N ILE A 81 4.16 19.26 -6.07
CA ILE A 81 5.56 18.86 -5.86
C ILE A 81 6.49 19.55 -6.86
N ASP A 82 6.06 19.66 -8.13
CA ASP A 82 6.89 20.29 -9.17
C ASP A 82 6.99 21.81 -9.00
N ARG A 83 5.95 22.46 -8.46
CA ARG A 83 5.94 23.92 -8.24
C ARG A 83 6.58 24.36 -6.92
N LEU A 84 6.30 23.65 -5.83
CA LEU A 84 6.69 24.05 -4.47
C LEU A 84 7.87 23.22 -3.92
N GLY A 85 8.24 22.14 -4.60
CA GLY A 85 9.21 21.16 -4.12
C GLY A 85 8.65 20.17 -3.12
N SER A 86 9.29 18.99 -3.01
CA SER A 86 8.84 17.92 -2.10
C SER A 86 8.90 18.34 -0.64
N ARG A 87 9.90 19.09 -0.22
CA ARG A 87 10.09 19.57 1.16
C ARG A 87 8.87 20.30 1.71
N VAL A 88 8.38 21.31 0.98
CA VAL A 88 7.23 22.10 1.40
C VAL A 88 5.96 21.24 1.38
N VAL A 89 5.73 20.50 0.29
CA VAL A 89 4.52 19.71 0.11
C VAL A 89 4.44 18.57 1.13
N LEU A 90 5.55 17.88 1.41
CA LEU A 90 5.62 16.83 2.42
C LEU A 90 5.31 17.38 3.82
N THR A 91 5.98 18.47 4.20
CA THR A 91 5.83 19.08 5.53
C THR A 91 4.38 19.56 5.74
N THR A 92 3.83 20.32 4.78
CA THR A 92 2.46 20.83 4.90
C THR A 92 1.41 19.70 4.91
N THR A 93 1.62 18.64 4.12
CA THR A 93 0.73 17.47 4.12
C THR A 93 0.83 16.68 5.44
N ALA A 94 2.05 16.51 5.99
CA ALA A 94 2.24 15.84 7.28
C ALA A 94 1.60 16.64 8.43
N LEU A 95 1.73 17.98 8.43
CA LEU A 95 1.04 18.86 9.38
C LEU A 95 -0.48 18.76 9.25
N ALA A 96 -1.01 18.85 8.03
CA ALA A 96 -2.44 18.75 7.77
C ALA A 96 -3.01 17.39 8.22
N LEU A 97 -2.29 16.30 7.93
CA LEU A 97 -2.66 14.96 8.41
C LEU A 97 -2.63 14.89 9.93
N GLY A 98 -1.57 15.37 10.57
CA GLY A 98 -1.43 15.34 12.02
C GLY A 98 -2.54 16.13 12.73
N LEU A 99 -2.84 17.35 12.26
CA LEU A 99 -3.94 18.15 12.78
C LEU A 99 -5.30 17.48 12.54
N THR A 100 -5.50 16.83 11.41
CA THR A 100 -6.74 16.08 11.12
C THR A 100 -6.89 14.88 12.05
N VAL A 101 -5.79 14.15 12.34
CA VAL A 101 -5.79 13.01 13.28
C VAL A 101 -6.07 13.47 14.71
N LEU A 102 -5.52 14.63 15.13
CA LEU A 102 -5.85 15.27 16.40
C LEU A 102 -7.33 15.67 16.45
N ALA A 103 -7.86 16.28 15.41
CA ALA A 103 -9.29 16.62 15.34
C ALA A 103 -10.16 15.36 15.39
N MET A 104 -9.76 14.28 14.70
CA MET A 104 -10.46 12.99 14.74
C MET A 104 -10.51 12.40 16.15
N SER A 105 -9.44 12.54 16.94
CA SER A 105 -9.41 12.07 18.32
C SER A 105 -10.42 12.77 19.23
N GLN A 106 -10.87 13.97 18.85
CA GLN A 106 -11.86 14.77 19.59
C GLN A 106 -13.28 14.69 18.97
N ALA A 107 -13.46 13.96 17.88
CA ALA A 107 -14.75 13.87 17.20
C ALA A 107 -15.80 13.19 18.10
N THR A 108 -16.96 13.83 18.25
CA THR A 108 -18.09 13.36 19.07
C THR A 108 -19.35 13.10 18.25
N SER A 109 -19.34 13.40 16.96
CA SER A 109 -20.50 13.24 16.09
C SER A 109 -20.14 12.50 14.79
N ALA A 110 -21.13 11.83 14.19
CA ALA A 110 -20.97 11.13 12.93
C ALA A 110 -20.50 12.04 11.77
N PRO A 111 -21.04 13.28 11.58
CA PRO A 111 -20.55 14.20 10.54
C PRO A 111 -19.08 14.62 10.75
N ALA A 112 -18.68 14.91 12.00
CA ALA A 112 -17.30 15.25 12.34
C ALA A 112 -16.37 14.06 12.07
N MET A 113 -16.81 12.83 12.36
CA MET A 113 -16.08 11.62 12.06
C MET A 113 -15.94 11.39 10.55
N LEU A 114 -17.01 11.55 9.77
CA LEU A 114 -16.96 11.45 8.31
C LEU A 114 -15.96 12.45 7.71
N ALA A 115 -16.00 13.70 8.14
CA ALA A 115 -15.07 14.72 7.69
C ALA A 115 -13.63 14.34 8.03
N SER A 116 -13.38 13.89 9.27
CA SER A 116 -12.04 13.46 9.72
C SER A 116 -11.52 12.25 8.94
N ILE A 117 -12.34 11.22 8.72
CA ILE A 117 -11.95 10.05 7.90
C ILE A 117 -11.65 10.49 6.46
N THR A 118 -12.47 11.37 5.88
CA THR A 118 -12.27 11.89 4.51
C THR A 118 -10.92 12.60 4.39
N LEU A 119 -10.60 13.48 5.33
CA LEU A 119 -9.35 14.23 5.34
C LEU A 119 -8.14 13.31 5.63
N THR A 120 -8.25 12.34 6.56
CA THR A 120 -7.17 11.38 6.81
C THR A 120 -6.91 10.49 5.60
N ARG A 121 -7.95 10.08 4.86
CA ARG A 121 -7.81 9.38 3.57
C ARG A 121 -7.13 10.27 2.54
N GLY A 122 -7.56 11.51 2.41
CA GLY A 122 -7.00 12.47 1.46
C GLY A 122 -5.54 12.79 1.72
N PHE A 123 -5.22 13.23 2.92
CA PHE A 123 -3.84 13.60 3.26
C PHE A 123 -2.93 12.37 3.48
N GLY A 124 -3.41 11.34 4.18
CA GLY A 124 -2.62 10.16 4.54
C GLY A 124 -2.51 9.17 3.39
N GLN A 125 -3.60 8.48 3.06
CA GLN A 125 -3.57 7.40 2.07
C GLN A 125 -3.24 7.92 0.66
N SER A 126 -3.74 9.10 0.28
CA SER A 126 -3.59 9.63 -1.07
C SER A 126 -2.37 10.53 -1.19
N ALA A 127 -2.38 11.74 -0.64
CA ALA A 127 -1.35 12.74 -0.86
C ALA A 127 0.03 12.29 -0.36
N LEU A 128 0.14 11.92 0.92
CA LEU A 128 1.41 11.57 1.56
C LEU A 128 2.06 10.33 0.93
N SER A 129 1.26 9.34 0.49
CA SER A 129 1.76 8.17 -0.23
C SER A 129 2.37 8.54 -1.59
N VAL A 130 1.70 9.43 -2.35
CA VAL A 130 2.22 9.89 -3.66
C VAL A 130 3.50 10.69 -3.47
N ILE A 131 3.55 11.59 -2.48
CA ILE A 131 4.74 12.39 -2.18
C ILE A 131 5.92 11.48 -1.83
N SER A 132 5.71 10.51 -0.94
CA SER A 132 6.73 9.55 -0.51
C SER A 132 7.36 8.81 -1.69
N LEU A 133 6.54 8.28 -2.61
CA LEU A 133 7.05 7.58 -3.80
C LEU A 133 7.73 8.53 -4.80
N ALA A 134 7.17 9.73 -5.02
CA ALA A 134 7.72 10.72 -5.92
C ALA A 134 9.11 11.20 -5.47
N MET A 135 9.34 11.33 -4.16
CA MET A 135 10.66 11.69 -3.60
C MET A 135 11.71 10.67 -4.00
N VAL A 136 11.43 9.37 -3.84
CA VAL A 136 12.38 8.31 -4.22
C VAL A 136 12.68 8.38 -5.72
N GLY A 137 11.66 8.56 -6.55
CA GLY A 137 11.82 8.68 -8.01
C GLY A 137 12.63 9.89 -8.46
N LYS A 138 12.61 11.03 -7.71
CA LYS A 138 13.42 12.22 -8.02
C LYS A 138 14.90 12.04 -7.69
N TRP A 139 15.24 11.25 -6.66
CA TRP A 139 16.62 11.06 -6.20
C TRP A 139 17.33 9.87 -6.84
N PHE A 140 16.57 8.85 -7.28
CA PHE A 140 17.11 7.63 -7.86
C PHE A 140 16.56 7.41 -9.27
N ARG A 141 17.45 7.25 -10.25
CA ARG A 141 17.10 6.93 -11.63
C ARG A 141 17.63 5.54 -12.02
N ARG A 142 18.93 5.34 -12.01
CA ARG A 142 19.58 4.05 -12.35
C ARG A 142 19.50 3.05 -11.20
N ARG A 143 19.67 3.53 -9.97
CA ARG A 143 19.55 2.71 -8.74
C ARG A 143 18.11 2.63 -8.22
N LEU A 144 17.11 3.07 -9.01
CA LEU A 144 15.71 3.12 -8.59
C LEU A 144 15.20 1.76 -8.12
N THR A 145 15.51 0.67 -8.81
CA THR A 145 15.11 -0.70 -8.43
C THR A 145 15.65 -1.08 -7.05
N ARG A 146 16.93 -0.77 -6.76
CA ARG A 146 17.53 -1.02 -5.45
C ARG A 146 16.92 -0.13 -4.36
N ALA A 147 16.74 1.16 -4.65
CA ALA A 147 16.10 2.10 -3.73
C ALA A 147 14.68 1.69 -3.38
N MET A 148 13.88 1.27 -4.38
CA MET A 148 12.52 0.78 -4.18
C MET A 148 12.48 -0.55 -3.40
N ALA A 149 13.46 -1.43 -3.59
CA ALA A 149 13.58 -2.66 -2.80
C ALA A 149 13.85 -2.32 -1.31
N VAL A 150 14.81 -1.44 -1.03
CA VAL A 150 15.10 -0.97 0.34
C VAL A 150 13.87 -0.28 0.94
N TYR A 151 13.24 0.62 0.17
CA TYR A 151 12.02 1.30 0.57
C TYR A 151 10.92 0.31 0.98
N SER A 152 10.66 -0.71 0.16
CA SER A 152 9.64 -1.73 0.43
C SER A 152 9.93 -2.53 1.69
N VAL A 153 11.20 -2.89 1.92
CA VAL A 153 11.63 -3.62 3.12
C VAL A 153 11.44 -2.77 4.37
N VAL A 154 11.95 -1.53 4.37
CA VAL A 154 11.86 -0.62 5.52
C VAL A 154 10.42 -0.28 5.84
N MET A 155 9.60 0.01 4.82
CA MET A 155 8.17 0.27 4.98
C MET A 155 7.44 -0.94 5.57
N SER A 156 7.73 -2.15 5.08
CA SER A 156 7.07 -3.38 5.56
C SER A 156 7.44 -3.67 7.02
N ILE A 157 8.72 -3.51 7.40
CA ILE A 157 9.15 -3.61 8.79
C ILE A 157 8.47 -2.54 9.64
N GLY A 158 8.37 -1.30 9.13
CA GLY A 158 7.71 -0.21 9.82
C GLY A 158 6.23 -0.50 10.12
N PHE A 159 5.46 -0.97 9.14
CA PHE A 159 4.07 -1.35 9.36
C PHE A 159 3.93 -2.59 10.25
N MET A 160 4.83 -3.57 10.10
CA MET A 160 4.87 -4.76 10.97
C MET A 160 5.02 -4.38 12.45
N MET A 161 5.83 -3.36 12.75
CA MET A 161 5.99 -2.85 14.11
C MET A 161 4.85 -1.91 14.53
N ALA A 162 4.36 -1.08 13.61
CA ALA A 162 3.33 -0.09 13.90
C ALA A 162 1.99 -0.72 14.31
N PHE A 163 1.56 -1.81 13.67
CA PHE A 163 0.27 -2.45 13.99
C PHE A 163 0.18 -2.94 15.43
N PRO A 164 1.10 -3.77 15.97
CA PRO A 164 1.03 -4.19 17.36
C PRO A 164 1.26 -3.03 18.34
N VAL A 165 2.13 -2.07 18.04
CA VAL A 165 2.37 -0.90 18.90
C VAL A 165 1.11 -0.05 19.01
N VAL A 166 0.48 0.31 17.88
CA VAL A 166 -0.77 1.09 17.90
C VAL A 166 -1.90 0.28 18.52
N GLY A 167 -1.99 -1.03 18.23
CA GLY A 167 -2.98 -1.91 18.85
C GLY A 167 -2.86 -1.93 20.37
N SER A 168 -1.65 -2.08 20.91
CA SER A 168 -1.42 -2.03 22.37
C SER A 168 -1.73 -0.67 22.98
N LEU A 169 -1.44 0.43 22.28
CA LEU A 169 -1.85 1.77 22.73
C LEU A 169 -3.37 1.90 22.77
N VAL A 170 -4.07 1.45 21.73
CA VAL A 170 -5.54 1.49 21.71
C VAL A 170 -6.15 0.69 22.87
N GLN A 171 -5.59 -0.48 23.18
CA GLN A 171 -6.06 -1.29 24.31
C GLN A 171 -5.76 -0.68 25.67
N SER A 172 -4.58 -0.07 25.85
CA SER A 172 -4.12 0.41 27.18
C SER A 172 -4.67 1.78 27.56
N ILE A 173 -4.77 2.72 26.60
CA ILE A 173 -5.14 4.12 26.85
C ILE A 173 -6.35 4.59 26.04
N GLY A 174 -6.97 3.70 25.26
CA GLY A 174 -8.12 3.99 24.42
C GLY A 174 -7.75 4.62 23.09
N TRP A 175 -8.65 4.49 22.09
CA TRP A 175 -8.40 4.91 20.72
C TRP A 175 -8.21 6.43 20.57
N ARG A 176 -8.91 7.26 21.36
CA ARG A 176 -8.79 8.72 21.29
C ARG A 176 -7.40 9.21 21.65
N MET A 177 -6.86 8.71 22.79
CA MET A 177 -5.51 9.06 23.22
C MET A 177 -4.44 8.49 22.29
N ALA A 178 -4.62 7.25 21.80
CA ALA A 178 -3.72 6.66 20.80
C ALA A 178 -3.66 7.50 19.53
N TRP A 179 -4.81 7.97 19.02
CA TRP A 179 -4.88 8.85 17.85
C TRP A 179 -4.28 10.23 18.11
N ALA A 180 -4.50 10.79 19.31
CA ALA A 180 -3.86 12.05 19.70
C ALA A 180 -2.33 11.93 19.70
N ILE A 181 -1.76 10.84 20.25
CA ILE A 181 -0.31 10.59 20.23
C ILE A 181 0.22 10.47 18.79
N ILE A 182 -0.48 9.75 17.91
CA ILE A 182 -0.10 9.64 16.51
C ILE A 182 -0.16 11.01 15.82
N GLY A 183 -1.22 11.79 16.05
CA GLY A 183 -1.35 13.14 15.53
C GLY A 183 -0.21 14.06 15.97
N LEU A 184 0.15 14.04 17.26
CA LEU A 184 1.30 14.78 17.80
C LEU A 184 2.62 14.29 17.18
N GLY A 185 2.80 12.97 17.00
CA GLY A 185 3.96 12.39 16.32
C GLY A 185 4.10 12.86 14.87
N LEU A 186 2.98 13.04 14.15
CA LEU A 186 3.00 13.61 12.80
C LEU A 186 3.36 15.09 12.79
N VAL A 187 2.79 15.89 13.71
CA VAL A 187 3.03 17.34 13.81
C VAL A 187 4.44 17.65 14.30
N PHE A 188 4.87 17.02 15.39
CA PHE A 188 6.14 17.35 16.06
C PHE A 188 7.29 16.39 15.70
N GLY A 189 7.01 15.26 15.10
CA GLY A 189 8.00 14.30 14.63
C GLY A 189 8.21 14.36 13.11
N LEU A 190 7.22 13.87 12.34
CA LEU A 190 7.36 13.74 10.89
C LEU A 190 7.49 15.09 10.17
N ALA A 191 6.69 16.09 10.51
CA ALA A 191 6.73 17.38 9.80
C ALA A 191 8.06 18.13 9.99
N PRO A 192 8.63 18.27 11.21
CA PRO A 192 9.97 18.83 11.38
C PRO A 192 11.07 17.97 10.74
N LEU A 193 10.97 16.63 10.83
CA LEU A 193 11.89 15.71 10.17
C LEU A 193 11.92 15.96 8.66
N ALA A 194 10.74 16.07 8.04
CA ALA A 194 10.58 16.38 6.63
C ALA A 194 11.21 17.75 6.28
N TRP A 195 10.92 18.77 7.08
CA TRP A 195 11.44 20.11 6.86
C TRP A 195 12.97 20.18 6.93
N VAL A 196 13.58 19.48 7.87
CA VAL A 196 15.03 19.51 8.10
C VAL A 196 15.78 18.62 7.12
N LEU A 197 15.29 17.40 6.86
CA LEU A 197 16.02 16.38 6.12
C LEU A 197 15.61 16.24 4.65
N ASP A 198 14.38 16.62 4.27
CA ASP A 198 14.03 16.56 2.85
C ASP A 198 14.67 17.70 2.07
N ARG A 199 15.16 17.36 0.88
CA ARG A 199 15.63 18.28 -0.14
C ARG A 199 14.85 17.97 -1.42
N SER A 200 14.30 19.01 -2.03
CA SER A 200 13.32 18.87 -3.12
C SER A 200 13.87 18.13 -4.35
N ALA A 201 15.17 18.22 -4.58
CA ALA A 201 15.86 17.52 -5.65
C ALA A 201 17.39 17.48 -5.37
N PRO A 202 18.14 16.55 -5.98
CA PRO A 202 19.61 16.50 -5.86
C PRO A 202 20.27 17.83 -6.24
N GLU A 203 19.80 18.46 -7.31
CA GLU A 203 20.33 19.71 -7.85
C GLU A 203 20.25 20.86 -6.84
N ALA A 204 19.27 20.85 -5.95
CA ALA A 204 19.09 21.87 -4.90
C ALA A 204 20.25 21.90 -3.88
N ILE A 205 21.07 20.86 -3.82
CA ILE A 205 22.25 20.76 -2.95
C ILE A 205 23.54 20.55 -3.75
N GLY A 206 23.50 20.78 -5.08
CA GLY A 206 24.65 20.58 -5.97
C GLY A 206 25.07 19.12 -6.12
N ALA A 207 24.16 18.17 -5.87
CA ALA A 207 24.38 16.75 -6.07
C ALA A 207 23.81 16.29 -7.42
N GLU A 208 24.43 15.28 -8.02
CA GLU A 208 23.89 14.63 -9.21
C GLU A 208 22.92 13.51 -8.81
N VAL A 209 21.95 13.21 -9.70
CA VAL A 209 21.05 12.06 -9.53
C VAL A 209 21.92 10.78 -9.48
N ASP A 210 21.58 9.86 -8.57
CA ASP A 210 22.35 8.63 -8.31
C ASP A 210 23.82 8.86 -7.85
N GLY A 211 24.21 10.09 -7.48
CA GLY A 211 25.58 10.43 -7.06
C GLY A 211 26.58 10.53 -8.21
N GLY A 212 26.14 10.75 -9.44
CA GLY A 212 27.02 10.95 -10.59
C GLY A 212 27.63 9.69 -11.21
N GLU A 213 27.34 8.49 -10.69
CA GLU A 213 27.83 7.25 -11.26
C GLU A 213 26.89 6.72 -12.37
N GLY A 214 27.38 6.68 -13.61
CA GLY A 214 26.72 5.91 -14.63
C GLY A 214 27.09 6.19 -16.09
N ARG A 215 27.31 5.12 -16.82
CA ARG A 215 27.46 5.06 -18.29
C ARG A 215 26.14 5.30 -19.03
N PRO A 216 26.18 5.87 -20.26
CA PRO A 216 25.00 6.19 -21.06
C PRO A 216 24.27 4.98 -21.72
N ASP A 217 24.61 3.74 -21.43
CA ASP A 217 24.37 2.60 -22.31
C ASP A 217 23.02 1.86 -22.15
N ASP A 218 22.05 2.37 -21.39
CA ASP A 218 20.77 1.67 -21.21
C ASP A 218 19.59 2.26 -22.03
N GLU A 219 19.85 2.95 -23.15
CA GLU A 219 18.79 3.44 -24.07
C GLU A 219 18.23 2.37 -25.03
N ASN A 220 18.78 1.16 -25.07
CA ASN A 220 18.47 0.14 -26.08
C ASN A 220 17.58 -1.02 -25.60
N ASP A 221 16.53 -0.78 -24.79
CA ASP A 221 15.49 -1.80 -24.52
C ASP A 221 14.15 -1.49 -25.26
N ASP A 222 14.25 -0.91 -26.43
CA ASP A 222 13.09 -0.44 -27.25
C ASP A 222 12.45 -1.54 -28.12
N THR A 223 12.80 -2.82 -27.92
CA THR A 223 12.26 -3.94 -28.72
C THR A 223 10.98 -4.56 -28.15
N ARG A 224 10.43 -4.04 -27.06
CA ARG A 224 9.15 -4.53 -26.52
C ARG A 224 7.97 -3.90 -27.25
N ALA A 225 6.98 -4.72 -27.60
CA ALA A 225 5.77 -4.28 -28.30
C ALA A 225 5.07 -3.14 -27.54
N ASN A 226 5.16 -1.91 -28.04
CA ASN A 226 4.46 -0.76 -27.52
C ASN A 226 2.98 -0.83 -27.90
N THR A 227 2.12 -1.09 -26.94
CA THR A 227 0.67 -1.21 -27.13
C THR A 227 -0.03 0.07 -26.72
N THR A 228 -0.93 0.58 -27.57
CA THR A 228 -1.77 1.74 -27.21
C THR A 228 -2.80 1.37 -26.15
N PHE A 229 -3.24 2.36 -25.35
CA PHE A 229 -4.26 2.19 -24.32
C PHE A 229 -5.53 1.49 -24.85
N GLY A 230 -6.05 1.92 -26.02
CA GLY A 230 -7.25 1.32 -26.62
C GLY A 230 -7.06 -0.16 -26.99
N ASN A 231 -5.88 -0.53 -27.47
CA ASN A 231 -5.58 -1.93 -27.79
C ASN A 231 -5.40 -2.77 -26.53
N ALA A 232 -4.78 -2.25 -25.49
CA ALA A 232 -4.65 -2.94 -24.21
C ALA A 232 -6.02 -3.30 -23.61
N LEU A 233 -6.98 -2.37 -23.62
CA LEU A 233 -8.36 -2.60 -23.13
C LEU A 233 -9.13 -3.66 -23.93
N ARG A 234 -8.73 -3.98 -25.14
CA ARG A 234 -9.35 -5.03 -25.98
C ARG A 234 -8.83 -6.43 -25.66
N THR A 235 -7.76 -6.54 -24.86
CA THR A 235 -7.19 -7.85 -24.50
C THR A 235 -7.87 -8.43 -23.27
N ALA A 236 -8.15 -9.75 -23.30
CA ALA A 236 -8.66 -10.46 -22.12
C ALA A 236 -7.68 -10.39 -20.94
N ALA A 237 -6.37 -10.34 -21.22
CA ALA A 237 -5.33 -10.23 -20.22
C ALA A 237 -5.48 -8.96 -19.35
N PHE A 238 -5.79 -7.80 -19.96
CA PHE A 238 -6.03 -6.56 -19.21
C PHE A 238 -7.12 -6.77 -18.15
N TRP A 239 -8.28 -7.31 -18.56
CA TRP A 239 -9.43 -7.46 -17.67
C TRP A 239 -9.20 -8.50 -16.59
N VAL A 240 -8.59 -9.64 -16.90
CA VAL A 240 -8.29 -10.68 -15.92
C VAL A 240 -7.35 -10.15 -14.83
N PHE A 241 -6.26 -9.48 -15.21
CA PHE A 241 -5.29 -8.95 -14.24
C PHE A 241 -5.85 -7.76 -13.45
N ALA A 242 -6.59 -6.86 -14.10
CA ALA A 242 -7.23 -5.72 -13.42
C ALA A 242 -8.33 -6.18 -12.45
N LEU A 243 -9.20 -7.12 -12.87
CA LEU A 243 -10.25 -7.66 -12.00
C LEU A 243 -9.68 -8.49 -10.84
N ALA A 244 -8.62 -9.26 -11.06
CA ALA A 244 -7.94 -10.00 -10.00
C ALA A 244 -7.35 -9.06 -8.94
N ALA A 245 -6.65 -7.99 -9.36
CA ALA A 245 -6.14 -6.97 -8.45
C ALA A 245 -7.28 -6.23 -7.72
N SER A 246 -8.37 -5.93 -8.43
CA SER A 246 -9.55 -5.29 -7.87
C SER A 246 -10.25 -6.17 -6.83
N MET A 247 -10.38 -7.47 -7.11
CA MET A 247 -10.93 -8.44 -6.16
C MET A 247 -10.08 -8.56 -4.90
N TYR A 248 -8.74 -8.62 -5.05
CA TYR A 248 -7.84 -8.54 -3.90
C TYR A 248 -8.04 -7.25 -3.12
N GLY A 249 -8.14 -6.10 -3.80
CA GLY A 249 -8.39 -4.81 -3.18
C GLY A 249 -9.70 -4.77 -2.37
N LEU A 250 -10.77 -5.34 -2.92
CA LEU A 250 -12.07 -5.47 -2.24
C LEU A 250 -11.97 -6.33 -0.98
N VAL A 251 -11.38 -7.52 -1.10
CA VAL A 251 -11.20 -8.46 0.01
C VAL A 251 -10.30 -7.87 1.10
N ALA A 252 -9.13 -7.37 0.71
CA ALA A 252 -8.14 -6.83 1.64
C ALA A 252 -8.66 -5.58 2.38
N SER A 253 -9.43 -4.73 1.70
CA SER A 253 -10.04 -3.55 2.30
C SER A 253 -11.21 -3.92 3.23
N GLY A 254 -12.08 -4.83 2.79
CA GLY A 254 -13.22 -5.28 3.59
C GLY A 254 -12.77 -5.95 4.90
N ILE A 255 -11.88 -6.94 4.78
CA ILE A 255 -11.31 -7.60 5.95
C ILE A 255 -10.46 -6.61 6.76
N GLY A 256 -9.61 -5.80 6.13
CA GLY A 256 -8.73 -4.86 6.81
C GLY A 256 -9.45 -3.84 7.70
N LEU A 257 -10.68 -3.45 7.36
CA LEU A 257 -11.50 -2.55 8.18
C LEU A 257 -12.29 -3.28 9.26
N LEU A 258 -12.81 -4.48 8.97
CA LEU A 258 -13.77 -5.19 9.80
C LEU A 258 -13.19 -6.44 10.49
N ASN A 259 -11.87 -6.67 10.41
CA ASN A 259 -11.27 -7.92 10.87
C ASN A 259 -11.45 -8.14 12.38
N GLU A 260 -11.37 -7.08 13.19
CA GLU A 260 -11.68 -7.17 14.62
C GLU A 260 -13.12 -7.63 14.81
N SER A 261 -14.10 -7.01 14.11
CA SER A 261 -15.50 -7.40 14.16
C SER A 261 -15.73 -8.85 13.76
N ILE A 262 -15.05 -9.31 12.68
CA ILE A 262 -15.13 -10.66 12.17
C ILE A 262 -14.61 -11.68 13.20
N LEU A 263 -13.49 -11.36 13.86
CA LEU A 263 -12.89 -12.23 14.86
C LEU A 263 -13.66 -12.23 16.18
N VAL A 264 -14.18 -11.08 16.61
CA VAL A 264 -15.04 -10.97 17.81
C VAL A 264 -16.34 -11.77 17.65
N GLU A 265 -16.98 -11.75 16.46
CA GLU A 265 -18.15 -12.60 16.17
C GLU A 265 -17.85 -14.09 16.37
N ARG A 266 -16.58 -14.49 16.22
CA ARG A 266 -16.11 -15.86 16.41
C ARG A 266 -15.55 -16.15 17.81
N GLY A 267 -15.67 -15.20 18.73
CA GLY A 267 -15.28 -15.33 20.12
C GLY A 267 -13.80 -15.05 20.42
N PHE A 268 -13.05 -14.49 19.45
CA PHE A 268 -11.65 -14.10 19.65
C PHE A 268 -11.53 -12.70 20.28
N THR A 269 -10.42 -12.48 20.99
CA THR A 269 -10.09 -11.19 21.59
C THR A 269 -9.41 -10.25 20.58
N ALA A 270 -9.42 -8.95 20.85
CA ALA A 270 -8.72 -7.94 20.04
C ALA A 270 -7.21 -8.20 19.94
N ASP A 271 -6.59 -8.82 20.96
CA ASP A 271 -5.17 -9.18 20.92
C ASP A 271 -4.85 -10.18 19.79
N VAL A 272 -5.72 -11.17 19.58
CA VAL A 272 -5.59 -12.13 18.47
C VAL A 272 -5.64 -11.40 17.12
N TYR A 273 -6.52 -10.42 16.99
CA TYR A 273 -6.60 -9.57 15.79
C TYR A 273 -5.28 -8.81 15.53
N TYR A 274 -4.71 -8.14 16.55
CA TYR A 274 -3.47 -7.38 16.36
C TYR A 274 -2.27 -8.27 16.02
N ARG A 275 -2.20 -9.46 16.64
CA ARG A 275 -1.19 -10.48 16.28
C ARG A 275 -1.36 -10.97 14.83
N ALA A 276 -2.60 -11.21 14.40
CA ALA A 276 -2.89 -11.61 13.02
C ALA A 276 -2.47 -10.54 12.00
N LEU A 277 -2.66 -9.25 12.29
CA LEU A 277 -2.18 -8.16 11.44
C LEU A 277 -0.65 -8.17 11.28
N ALA A 278 0.08 -8.37 12.38
CA ALA A 278 1.53 -8.47 12.33
C ALA A 278 2.00 -9.67 11.50
N VAL A 279 1.37 -10.83 11.66
CA VAL A 279 1.64 -12.04 10.86
C VAL A 279 1.35 -11.79 9.38
N THR A 280 0.23 -11.13 9.05
CA THR A 280 -0.13 -10.78 7.67
C THR A 280 0.93 -9.85 7.04
N ALA A 281 1.44 -8.87 7.78
CA ALA A 281 2.47 -7.96 7.28
C ALA A 281 3.80 -8.68 7.01
N ILE A 282 4.26 -9.53 7.94
CA ILE A 282 5.50 -10.32 7.80
C ILE A 282 5.40 -11.25 6.59
N THR A 283 4.31 -12.00 6.52
CA THR A 283 4.11 -13.00 5.45
C THR A 283 3.83 -12.35 4.10
N GLY A 284 3.25 -11.14 4.09
CA GLY A 284 3.11 -10.33 2.90
C GLY A 284 4.46 -9.89 2.33
N LEU A 285 5.37 -9.44 3.21
CA LEU A 285 6.75 -9.12 2.81
C LEU A 285 7.48 -10.36 2.27
N ALA A 286 7.42 -11.48 2.97
CA ALA A 286 8.01 -12.74 2.51
C ALA A 286 7.41 -13.17 1.15
N GLY A 287 6.08 -13.06 0.99
CA GLY A 287 5.38 -13.30 -0.26
C GLY A 287 5.87 -12.42 -1.40
N ASN A 288 6.11 -11.12 -1.15
CA ASN A 288 6.67 -10.20 -2.14
C ASN A 288 8.06 -10.68 -2.63
N PHE A 289 8.94 -11.08 -1.72
CA PHE A 289 10.26 -11.58 -2.10
C PHE A 289 10.19 -12.88 -2.90
N VAL A 290 9.37 -13.84 -2.44
CA VAL A 290 9.18 -15.12 -3.12
C VAL A 290 8.58 -14.90 -4.51
N ALA A 291 7.52 -14.10 -4.64
CA ALA A 291 6.91 -13.79 -5.92
C ALA A 291 7.87 -13.04 -6.86
N GLY A 292 8.68 -12.09 -6.32
CA GLY A 292 9.70 -11.39 -7.09
C GLY A 292 10.77 -12.32 -7.64
N ALA A 293 11.26 -13.27 -6.83
CA ALA A 293 12.21 -14.29 -7.26
C ALA A 293 11.60 -15.28 -8.29
N LEU A 294 10.32 -15.63 -8.11
CA LEU A 294 9.60 -16.50 -9.04
C LEU A 294 9.30 -15.80 -10.37
N ALA A 295 9.04 -14.49 -10.37
CA ALA A 295 8.71 -13.71 -11.56
C ALA A 295 9.82 -13.69 -12.63
N GLY A 296 11.05 -14.07 -12.27
CA GLY A 296 12.16 -14.34 -13.19
C GLY A 296 12.17 -15.75 -13.79
N ARG A 297 11.35 -16.70 -13.29
CA ARG A 297 11.39 -18.12 -13.68
C ARG A 297 10.04 -18.69 -14.07
N VAL A 298 8.96 -18.05 -13.60
CA VAL A 298 7.57 -18.52 -13.76
C VAL A 298 6.74 -17.39 -14.37
N SER A 299 5.83 -17.73 -15.26
CA SER A 299 4.96 -16.73 -15.89
C SER A 299 4.08 -16.00 -14.86
N LEU A 300 3.90 -14.69 -15.04
CA LEU A 300 3.09 -13.86 -14.13
C LEU A 300 1.63 -14.36 -13.99
N ARG A 301 1.09 -15.02 -15.02
CA ARG A 301 -0.25 -15.64 -14.93
C ARG A 301 -0.31 -16.77 -13.90
N MET A 302 0.73 -17.61 -13.80
CA MET A 302 0.79 -18.69 -12.82
C MET A 302 0.98 -18.16 -11.39
N ILE A 303 1.78 -17.10 -11.23
CA ILE A 303 1.93 -16.40 -9.95
C ILE A 303 0.59 -15.79 -9.52
N LEU A 304 -0.15 -15.16 -10.45
CA LEU A 304 -1.48 -14.62 -10.19
C LEU A 304 -2.47 -15.72 -9.81
N MET A 305 -2.50 -16.84 -10.56
CA MET A 305 -3.34 -18.00 -10.24
C MET A 305 -3.04 -18.52 -8.82
N ALA A 306 -1.78 -18.74 -8.49
CA ALA A 306 -1.36 -19.17 -7.15
C ALA A 306 -1.80 -18.18 -6.07
N ALA A 307 -1.62 -16.87 -6.29
CA ALA A 307 -2.06 -15.82 -5.39
C ALA A 307 -3.57 -15.89 -5.12
N LEU A 308 -4.37 -16.05 -6.17
CA LEU A 308 -5.82 -16.14 -6.05
C LEU A 308 -6.28 -17.43 -5.35
N LEU A 309 -5.63 -18.57 -5.61
CA LEU A 309 -5.92 -19.81 -4.90
C LEU A 309 -5.60 -19.71 -3.40
N VAL A 310 -4.46 -19.12 -3.05
CA VAL A 310 -4.08 -18.86 -1.64
C VAL A 310 -5.08 -17.90 -0.99
N LEU A 311 -5.48 -16.83 -1.69
CA LEU A 311 -6.49 -15.88 -1.20
C LEU A 311 -7.85 -16.57 -0.98
N GLY A 312 -8.29 -17.40 -1.94
CA GLY A 312 -9.52 -18.15 -1.83
C GLY A 312 -9.51 -19.14 -0.67
N ALA A 313 -8.41 -19.86 -0.47
CA ALA A 313 -8.21 -20.75 0.69
C ALA A 313 -8.28 -19.96 2.00
N GLY A 314 -7.66 -18.75 2.06
CA GLY A 314 -7.74 -17.87 3.21
C GLY A 314 -9.17 -17.41 3.53
N LEU A 315 -9.98 -17.10 2.50
CA LEU A 315 -11.40 -16.73 2.67
C LEU A 315 -12.23 -17.89 3.20
N ILE A 316 -12.06 -19.08 2.65
CA ILE A 316 -12.74 -20.29 3.14
C ILE A 316 -12.28 -20.58 4.57
N GLY A 317 -10.98 -20.51 4.84
CA GLY A 317 -10.42 -20.68 6.17
C GLY A 317 -11.05 -19.73 7.18
N LEU A 318 -11.17 -18.43 6.84
CA LEU A 318 -11.76 -17.41 7.72
C LEU A 318 -13.24 -17.74 8.07
N ALA A 319 -13.97 -18.41 7.19
CA ALA A 319 -15.33 -18.88 7.47
C ALA A 319 -15.38 -19.97 8.55
N HIS A 320 -14.28 -20.66 8.84
CA HIS A 320 -14.23 -21.82 9.73
C HIS A 320 -13.27 -21.69 10.93
N VAL A 321 -12.62 -20.54 11.10
CA VAL A 321 -11.68 -20.38 12.21
C VAL A 321 -12.37 -20.58 13.56
N SER A 322 -11.78 -21.41 14.39
CA SER A 322 -12.23 -21.73 15.75
C SER A 322 -11.10 -21.73 16.78
N THR A 323 -9.83 -21.67 16.32
CA THR A 323 -8.65 -21.61 17.17
C THR A 323 -7.72 -20.47 16.75
N GLU A 324 -6.92 -19.95 17.69
CA GLU A 324 -5.92 -18.90 17.38
C GLU A 324 -4.92 -19.35 16.32
N ALA A 325 -4.50 -20.62 16.33
CA ALA A 325 -3.59 -21.17 15.33
C ALA A 325 -4.19 -21.09 13.91
N GLN A 326 -5.51 -21.33 13.77
CA GLN A 326 -6.20 -21.20 12.49
C GLN A 326 -6.31 -19.73 12.06
N VAL A 327 -6.50 -18.78 12.99
CA VAL A 327 -6.46 -17.36 12.70
C VAL A 327 -5.07 -16.95 12.18
N MET A 328 -3.99 -17.44 12.82
CA MET A 328 -2.62 -17.19 12.36
C MET A 328 -2.36 -17.82 10.98
N ALA A 329 -2.81 -19.03 10.74
CA ALA A 329 -2.70 -19.68 9.42
C ALA A 329 -3.44 -18.90 8.33
N GLN A 330 -4.65 -18.39 8.64
CA GLN A 330 -5.40 -17.51 7.74
C GLN A 330 -4.67 -16.20 7.48
N ALA A 331 -4.07 -15.59 8.51
CA ALA A 331 -3.26 -14.37 8.37
C ALA A 331 -2.06 -14.60 7.43
N VAL A 332 -1.41 -15.78 7.50
CA VAL A 332 -0.35 -16.18 6.57
C VAL A 332 -0.87 -16.25 5.14
N THR A 333 -2.02 -16.88 4.90
CA THR A 333 -2.58 -16.98 3.53
C THR A 333 -2.90 -15.60 2.96
N MET A 334 -3.49 -14.71 3.76
CA MET A 334 -3.79 -13.33 3.34
C MET A 334 -2.53 -12.54 3.03
N GLY A 335 -1.49 -12.68 3.85
CA GLY A 335 -0.20 -12.02 3.63
C GLY A 335 0.48 -12.51 2.37
N VAL A 336 0.69 -13.83 2.23
CA VAL A 336 1.35 -14.42 1.05
C VAL A 336 0.58 -14.11 -0.23
N GLY A 337 -0.75 -14.31 -0.24
CA GLY A 337 -1.60 -13.98 -1.38
C GLY A 337 -1.49 -12.50 -1.77
N GLY A 338 -1.50 -11.60 -0.78
CA GLY A 338 -1.33 -10.17 -0.99
C GLY A 338 0.03 -9.81 -1.58
N GLY A 339 1.11 -10.39 -1.06
CA GLY A 339 2.46 -10.20 -1.58
C GLY A 339 2.57 -10.63 -3.04
N PHE A 340 2.02 -11.76 -3.40
CA PHE A 340 2.01 -12.26 -4.78
C PHE A 340 1.22 -11.33 -5.72
N VAL A 341 0.00 -10.90 -5.32
CA VAL A 341 -0.81 -9.96 -6.11
C VAL A 341 -0.07 -8.65 -6.35
N MET A 342 0.62 -8.11 -5.33
CA MET A 342 1.36 -6.86 -5.45
C MET A 342 2.48 -6.94 -6.46
N VAL A 343 3.30 -8.01 -6.44
CA VAL A 343 4.37 -8.21 -7.42
C VAL A 343 3.80 -8.32 -8.83
N VAL A 344 2.75 -9.10 -9.01
CA VAL A 344 2.08 -9.24 -10.31
C VAL A 344 1.53 -7.88 -10.78
N PHE A 345 0.84 -7.14 -9.91
CA PHE A 345 0.25 -5.85 -10.26
C PHE A 345 1.29 -4.84 -10.75
N PHE A 346 2.45 -4.75 -10.09
CA PHE A 346 3.49 -3.80 -10.50
C PHE A 346 4.33 -4.28 -11.69
N SER A 347 4.46 -5.60 -11.89
CA SER A 347 5.32 -6.15 -12.94
C SER A 347 4.60 -6.38 -14.27
N PHE A 348 3.29 -6.62 -14.26
CA PHE A 348 2.54 -7.09 -15.43
C PHE A 348 2.43 -6.04 -16.54
N TRP A 349 2.01 -4.82 -16.20
CA TRP A 349 1.63 -3.80 -17.18
C TRP A 349 2.77 -3.42 -18.13
N GLY A 350 3.95 -3.16 -17.57
CA GLY A 350 5.14 -2.81 -18.34
C GLY A 350 5.66 -3.96 -19.20
N ARG A 351 5.58 -5.22 -18.69
CA ARG A 351 5.99 -6.40 -19.45
C ARG A 351 5.02 -6.75 -20.55
N ALA A 352 3.72 -6.64 -20.33
CA ALA A 352 2.68 -7.03 -21.26
C ALA A 352 2.44 -6.01 -22.38
N TYR A 353 2.51 -4.70 -22.05
CA TYR A 353 2.06 -3.65 -22.97
C TYR A 353 3.14 -2.63 -23.35
N GLY A 354 4.35 -2.75 -22.78
CA GLY A 354 5.44 -1.80 -23.04
C GLY A 354 5.28 -0.47 -22.31
N ARG A 355 5.99 0.57 -22.77
CA ARG A 355 6.10 1.86 -22.06
C ARG A 355 5.24 2.98 -22.63
N LEU A 356 4.75 2.86 -23.88
CA LEU A 356 4.10 3.94 -24.63
C LEU A 356 2.93 4.58 -23.86
N ASP A 357 1.93 3.79 -23.46
CA ASP A 357 0.74 4.24 -22.74
C ASP A 357 0.65 3.63 -21.31
N LEU A 358 1.81 3.21 -20.75
CA LEU A 358 1.88 2.47 -19.49
C LEU A 358 1.12 3.15 -18.35
N GLY A 359 1.32 4.45 -18.19
CA GLY A 359 0.65 5.22 -17.14
C GLY A 359 -0.88 5.21 -17.25
N ARG A 360 -1.42 5.25 -18.48
CA ARG A 360 -2.86 5.19 -18.73
C ARG A 360 -3.43 3.79 -18.48
N ILE A 361 -2.70 2.75 -18.91
CA ILE A 361 -3.08 1.34 -18.75
C ILE A 361 -3.09 0.97 -17.27
N GLN A 362 -2.00 1.22 -16.58
CA GLN A 362 -1.87 0.94 -15.15
C GLN A 362 -2.81 1.82 -14.31
N GLY A 363 -3.00 3.09 -14.70
CA GLY A 363 -3.93 4.01 -14.06
C GLY A 363 -5.38 3.53 -14.12
N ALA A 364 -5.82 2.99 -15.26
CA ALA A 364 -7.17 2.42 -15.40
C ALA A 364 -7.37 1.20 -14.47
N ALA A 365 -6.39 0.28 -14.41
CA ALA A 365 -6.43 -0.85 -13.49
C ALA A 365 -6.41 -0.40 -12.02
N GLN A 366 -5.63 0.63 -11.69
CA GLN A 366 -5.57 1.20 -10.35
C GLN A 366 -6.92 1.82 -9.93
N VAL A 367 -7.60 2.55 -10.82
CA VAL A 367 -8.93 3.10 -10.55
C VAL A 367 -9.92 1.98 -10.22
N MET A 368 -9.92 0.89 -11.00
CA MET A 368 -10.78 -0.27 -10.69
C MET A 368 -10.48 -0.85 -9.31
N THR A 369 -9.20 -1.00 -8.95
CA THR A 369 -8.77 -1.51 -7.64
C THR A 369 -9.21 -0.57 -6.51
N VAL A 370 -9.09 0.74 -6.68
CA VAL A 370 -9.53 1.73 -5.67
C VAL A 370 -11.04 1.69 -5.47
N LEU A 371 -11.81 1.64 -6.56
CA LEU A 371 -13.28 1.52 -6.48
C LEU A 371 -13.70 0.24 -5.77
N ALA A 372 -13.11 -0.89 -6.13
CA ALA A 372 -13.36 -2.17 -5.48
C ALA A 372 -12.98 -2.15 -3.99
N SER A 373 -11.85 -1.57 -3.65
CA SER A 373 -11.41 -1.39 -2.25
C SER A 373 -12.36 -0.50 -1.45
N ALA A 374 -12.93 0.53 -2.07
CA ALA A 374 -13.89 1.40 -1.42
C ALA A 374 -15.20 0.65 -1.09
N VAL A 375 -15.64 -0.24 -1.97
CA VAL A 375 -16.86 -1.04 -1.81
C VAL A 375 -16.70 -2.18 -0.81
N GLY A 376 -15.48 -2.74 -0.65
CA GLY A 376 -15.23 -3.95 0.14
C GLY A 376 -15.82 -3.94 1.55
N PRO A 377 -15.52 -2.92 2.39
CA PRO A 377 -16.08 -2.83 3.75
C PRO A 377 -17.61 -2.76 3.77
N LEU A 378 -18.19 -1.97 2.84
CA LEU A 378 -19.66 -1.83 2.75
C LEU A 378 -20.31 -3.15 2.36
N PHE A 379 -19.72 -3.88 1.41
CA PHE A 379 -20.20 -5.20 0.99
C PHE A 379 -20.23 -6.17 2.17
N LEU A 380 -19.13 -6.29 2.94
CA LEU A 380 -19.06 -7.19 4.08
C LEU A 380 -20.01 -6.77 5.21
N ALA A 381 -20.08 -5.46 5.53
CA ALA A 381 -20.95 -4.97 6.60
C ALA A 381 -22.43 -5.18 6.30
N THR A 382 -22.88 -4.84 5.07
CA THR A 382 -24.28 -5.03 4.66
C THR A 382 -24.65 -6.50 4.55
N TRP A 383 -23.70 -7.35 4.15
CA TRP A 383 -23.95 -8.81 4.09
C TRP A 383 -24.15 -9.38 5.49
N ALA A 384 -23.25 -9.03 6.43
CA ALA A 384 -23.36 -9.48 7.81
C ALA A 384 -24.64 -8.98 8.48
N GLU A 385 -25.04 -7.73 8.25
CA GLU A 385 -26.28 -7.16 8.77
C GLU A 385 -27.54 -7.92 8.26
N ARG A 386 -27.56 -8.33 6.98
CA ARG A 386 -28.69 -9.02 6.37
C ARG A 386 -28.76 -10.51 6.70
N THR A 387 -27.62 -11.15 6.87
CA THR A 387 -27.54 -12.63 7.03
C THR A 387 -27.18 -13.05 8.45
N GLY A 388 -26.79 -12.12 9.31
CA GLY A 388 -26.31 -12.38 10.67
C GLY A 388 -24.89 -12.96 10.73
N SER A 389 -24.18 -13.12 9.59
CA SER A 389 -22.81 -13.67 9.57
C SER A 389 -22.02 -13.24 8.33
N TYR A 390 -20.69 -13.14 8.49
CA TYR A 390 -19.77 -12.90 7.38
C TYR A 390 -19.50 -14.15 6.52
N ALA A 391 -19.81 -15.37 7.00
CA ALA A 391 -19.39 -16.61 6.36
C ALA A 391 -19.87 -16.76 4.91
N ALA A 392 -21.15 -16.46 4.63
CA ALA A 392 -21.70 -16.55 3.29
C ALA A 392 -21.03 -15.57 2.31
N ALA A 393 -20.64 -14.36 2.78
CA ALA A 393 -19.86 -13.41 1.98
C ALA A 393 -18.48 -13.98 1.62
N PHE A 394 -17.81 -14.65 2.56
CA PHE A 394 -16.51 -15.27 2.29
C PHE A 394 -16.58 -16.39 1.25
N TYR A 395 -17.62 -17.21 1.29
CA TYR A 395 -17.83 -18.24 0.26
C TYR A 395 -18.09 -17.63 -1.13
N LEU A 396 -18.93 -16.58 -1.20
CA LEU A 396 -19.18 -15.90 -2.45
C LEU A 396 -17.88 -15.28 -3.02
N LEU A 397 -17.11 -14.59 -2.18
CA LEU A 397 -15.83 -14.00 -2.58
C LEU A 397 -14.82 -15.07 -2.98
N ALA A 398 -14.76 -16.20 -2.27
CA ALA A 398 -13.89 -17.32 -2.62
C ALA A 398 -14.26 -17.93 -3.98
N ALA A 399 -15.56 -18.07 -4.27
CA ALA A 399 -16.04 -18.54 -5.58
C ALA A 399 -15.66 -17.57 -6.70
N MET A 400 -15.82 -16.26 -6.51
CA MET A 400 -15.40 -15.24 -7.49
C MET A 400 -13.88 -15.27 -7.71
N VAL A 401 -13.10 -15.41 -6.64
CA VAL A 401 -11.64 -15.54 -6.71
C VAL A 401 -11.23 -16.81 -7.45
N ALA A 402 -11.94 -17.94 -7.22
CA ALA A 402 -11.68 -19.19 -7.93
C ALA A 402 -11.94 -19.07 -9.45
N VAL A 403 -13.03 -18.40 -9.84
CA VAL A 403 -13.31 -18.11 -11.26
C VAL A 403 -12.19 -17.27 -11.87
N LEU A 404 -11.71 -16.25 -11.17
CA LEU A 404 -10.58 -15.44 -11.64
C LEU A 404 -9.25 -16.22 -11.68
N ALA A 405 -9.04 -17.18 -10.77
CA ALA A 405 -7.88 -18.06 -10.79
C ALA A 405 -7.88 -18.95 -12.04
N VAL A 406 -9.03 -19.52 -12.40
CA VAL A 406 -9.21 -20.29 -13.66
C VAL A 406 -9.01 -19.37 -14.86
N ALA A 407 -9.58 -18.17 -14.87
CA ALA A 407 -9.38 -17.21 -15.95
C ALA A 407 -7.89 -16.83 -16.10
N ALA A 408 -7.16 -16.64 -14.99
CA ALA A 408 -5.72 -16.36 -15.02
C ALA A 408 -4.92 -17.54 -15.58
N ALA A 409 -5.33 -18.79 -15.34
CA ALA A 409 -4.66 -19.98 -15.87
C ALA A 409 -4.77 -20.10 -17.38
N VAL A 410 -5.93 -19.71 -17.97
CA VAL A 410 -6.23 -19.93 -19.39
C VAL A 410 -6.01 -18.69 -20.26
N VAL A 411 -5.89 -17.50 -19.68
CA VAL A 411 -5.77 -16.26 -20.44
C VAL A 411 -4.49 -16.24 -21.27
N THR A 412 -4.62 -15.85 -22.53
CA THR A 412 -3.48 -15.59 -23.42
C THR A 412 -2.86 -14.25 -23.05
N VAL A 413 -1.61 -14.28 -22.63
CA VAL A 413 -0.85 -13.09 -22.24
C VAL A 413 0.04 -12.66 -23.41
N PRO A 414 0.20 -11.36 -23.68
CA PRO A 414 1.14 -10.88 -24.70
C PRO A 414 2.55 -11.44 -24.49
N PRO A 415 3.32 -11.71 -25.57
CA PRO A 415 4.61 -12.42 -25.50
C PRO A 415 5.62 -11.83 -24.49
N GLY A 416 5.63 -10.51 -24.34
CA GLY A 416 6.52 -9.81 -23.39
C GLY A 416 6.29 -10.13 -21.91
N ALA A 417 5.14 -10.70 -21.54
CA ALA A 417 4.82 -11.09 -20.16
C ALA A 417 5.00 -12.60 -19.91
N LEU A 418 5.36 -13.38 -20.92
CA LEU A 418 5.55 -14.84 -20.84
C LEU A 418 7.00 -15.23 -20.52
N THR A 419 7.96 -14.37 -20.84
CA THR A 419 9.40 -14.63 -20.66
C THR A 419 9.96 -13.79 -19.53
N ALA A 420 10.71 -14.44 -18.64
CA ALA A 420 11.64 -13.81 -17.74
C ALA A 420 12.91 -13.43 -18.50
#